data_eafc24d2664cd8d4893966fd22ecb3ba
#
_entry.id   eafc24d2664cd8d4893966fd22ecb3ba
#
_cell.length_a   1.000
_cell.length_b   1.000
_cell.length_c   1.000
_cell.angle_alpha   90.00
_cell.angle_beta   90.00
_cell.angle_gamma   90.00
#
_symmetry.space_group_name_H-M   'P 1'
#
loop_
_entity.id
_entity.type
_entity.pdbx_description
1 polymer ?
#
loop_
_entity_poly.entity_id
_entity_poly.type
_entity_poly.pdbx_seq_one_letter_code
_entity_poly.pdbx_strand_id
1 'polypeptide(L)'
;VQVLAQRVRDDGADLRWGHRLVGFDQHTDGVVVHVDGPDGPYELPAKYLVGADGGTSQTRKLAGIDFPGMTSHDAVARMAFGVVPPDDWVDPVTGALEIPGWGRVPPAPFYRAEHGVFACRRMGGRAMLITLELARSAQEDRLDDYDEDETPVSLAEIEASVKRVLGADVPLRPVSPDAPLDLRRFYGINSRIASAYRSGRVFLVGDAAHVHSPLGGPGLNLGLQDAVNLGWKLAAVIAGSADPTLLDTYEAERRPAGERVVMHSRAQLALVRPGTEVTALRGLFAELLEDPNNAKRLSDLVSGNDNRYDVGANAHPLAGRWVPDFAVRNGGTTRRVAELARSGRPLLIDLTEDAVVATVTSDVAERITVAAGSPVGDVSATALLVRPDGYVAWASSSPKPEVDELRRVLAQWFGIEAA
;
A
#
# COMPACT_ATOMS: atom_id res chain seq x y z
N VAL A 1 7.26 10.26 6.84
CA VAL A 1 6.99 11.50 6.11
C VAL A 1 8.25 12.36 6.03
N GLN A 2 8.87 12.77 7.16
CA GLN A 2 10.04 13.68 7.16
C GLN A 2 11.20 13.21 6.28
N VAL A 3 11.58 11.92 6.34
CA VAL A 3 12.65 11.33 5.51
C VAL A 3 12.33 11.45 4.02
N LEU A 4 11.09 11.12 3.63
CA LEU A 4 10.66 11.25 2.23
C LEU A 4 10.59 12.71 1.78
N ALA A 5 10.09 13.62 2.62
CA ALA A 5 10.04 15.05 2.31
C ALA A 5 11.46 15.63 2.13
N GLN A 6 12.44 15.19 2.95
CA GLN A 6 13.83 15.60 2.76
C GLN A 6 14.37 15.08 1.44
N ARG A 7 14.15 13.80 1.14
CA ARG A 7 14.61 13.19 -0.12
C ARG A 7 14.04 13.90 -1.36
N VAL A 8 12.74 14.22 -1.32
CA VAL A 8 12.06 14.94 -2.42
C VAL A 8 12.70 16.30 -2.68
N ARG A 9 13.08 17.04 -1.60
CA ARG A 9 13.80 18.31 -1.74
C ARG A 9 15.22 18.12 -2.29
N ASP A 10 15.94 17.11 -1.80
CA ASP A 10 17.30 16.81 -2.24
C ASP A 10 17.32 16.43 -3.73
N ASP A 11 16.25 15.80 -4.23
CA ASP A 11 16.06 15.47 -5.64
C ASP A 11 15.54 16.69 -6.48
N GLY A 12 15.39 17.86 -5.86
CA GLY A 12 15.07 19.12 -6.55
C GLY A 12 13.59 19.35 -6.84
N ALA A 13 12.68 18.56 -6.24
CA ALA A 13 11.25 18.80 -6.40
C ALA A 13 10.79 20.00 -5.56
N ASP A 14 9.90 20.82 -6.14
CA ASP A 14 9.29 21.97 -5.47
C ASP A 14 8.15 21.49 -4.55
N LEU A 15 8.34 21.62 -3.24
CA LEU A 15 7.40 21.20 -2.21
C LEU A 15 6.72 22.41 -1.58
N ARG A 16 5.46 22.65 -1.94
CA ARG A 16 4.66 23.83 -1.52
C ARG A 16 3.65 23.45 -0.45
N TRP A 17 3.82 23.99 0.75
CA TRP A 17 2.88 23.86 1.85
C TRP A 17 1.90 25.03 1.90
N GLY A 18 0.64 24.77 2.29
CA GLY A 18 -0.39 25.79 2.32
C GLY A 18 -0.98 26.15 0.96
N HIS A 19 -0.70 25.34 -0.08
CA HIS A 19 -1.27 25.49 -1.41
C HIS A 19 -2.36 24.45 -1.63
N ARG A 20 -3.52 24.88 -2.12
CA ARG A 20 -4.70 24.03 -2.33
C ARG A 20 -5.10 24.01 -3.81
N LEU A 21 -5.27 22.80 -4.36
CA LEU A 21 -5.92 22.62 -5.65
C LEU A 21 -7.38 23.08 -5.55
N VAL A 22 -7.79 23.99 -6.43
CA VAL A 22 -9.19 24.44 -6.53
C VAL A 22 -9.84 24.08 -7.86
N GLY A 23 -9.04 23.82 -8.91
CA GLY A 23 -9.52 23.43 -10.23
C GLY A 23 -8.38 23.04 -11.16
N PHE A 24 -8.72 22.56 -12.34
CA PHE A 24 -7.76 22.39 -13.44
C PHE A 24 -8.47 22.32 -14.80
N ASP A 25 -7.77 22.71 -15.84
CA ASP A 25 -8.18 22.56 -17.24
C ASP A 25 -7.22 21.61 -17.94
N GLN A 26 -7.76 20.64 -18.69
CA GLN A 26 -6.96 19.72 -19.48
C GLN A 26 -6.87 20.17 -20.94
N HIS A 27 -5.66 20.13 -21.50
CA HIS A 27 -5.35 20.42 -22.89
C HIS A 27 -4.67 19.21 -23.55
N THR A 28 -4.49 19.27 -24.86
CA THR A 28 -3.88 18.18 -25.63
C THR A 28 -2.45 17.88 -25.16
N ASP A 29 -1.70 18.91 -24.75
CA ASP A 29 -0.28 18.83 -24.41
C ASP A 29 0.03 19.01 -22.92
N GLY A 30 -0.97 19.34 -22.08
CA GLY A 30 -0.77 19.58 -20.65
C GLY A 30 -2.04 19.77 -19.86
N VAL A 31 -1.84 20.18 -18.62
CA VAL A 31 -2.88 20.56 -17.65
C VAL A 31 -2.51 21.92 -17.07
N VAL A 32 -3.47 22.84 -16.98
CA VAL A 32 -3.32 24.06 -16.19
C VAL A 32 -4.04 23.86 -14.87
N VAL A 33 -3.28 23.90 -13.78
CA VAL A 33 -3.78 23.65 -12.41
C VAL A 33 -4.04 25.00 -11.74
N HIS A 34 -5.26 25.20 -11.22
CA HIS A 34 -5.65 26.39 -10.46
C HIS A 34 -5.38 26.12 -8.98
N VAL A 35 -4.57 26.98 -8.38
CA VAL A 35 -4.08 26.82 -7.01
C VAL A 35 -4.41 28.05 -6.19
N ASP A 36 -4.94 27.81 -4.99
CA ASP A 36 -5.13 28.83 -3.95
C ASP A 36 -3.95 28.73 -2.97
N GLY A 37 -3.06 29.73 -3.02
CA GLY A 37 -1.84 29.78 -2.23
C GLY A 37 -1.85 30.88 -1.17
N PRO A 38 -0.87 30.93 -0.27
CA PRO A 38 -0.78 31.94 0.80
C PRO A 38 -0.76 33.38 0.27
N ASP A 39 -0.19 33.60 -0.91
CA ASP A 39 -0.07 34.91 -1.55
C ASP A 39 -1.22 35.20 -2.55
N GLY A 40 -2.24 34.35 -2.58
CA GLY A 40 -3.37 34.43 -3.47
C GLY A 40 -3.42 33.32 -4.54
N PRO A 41 -4.48 33.33 -5.37
CA PRO A 41 -4.65 32.32 -6.41
C PRO A 41 -3.65 32.49 -7.55
N TYR A 42 -3.21 31.36 -8.12
CA TYR A 42 -2.33 31.34 -9.28
C TYR A 42 -2.57 30.09 -10.15
N GLU A 43 -2.03 30.10 -11.36
CA GLU A 43 -2.07 28.99 -12.28
C GLU A 43 -0.70 28.31 -12.39
N LEU A 44 -0.71 26.97 -12.50
CA LEU A 44 0.49 26.18 -12.64
C LEU A 44 0.34 25.25 -13.87
N PRO A 45 1.06 25.51 -14.97
CA PRO A 45 1.07 24.59 -16.10
C PRO A 45 1.90 23.34 -15.77
N ALA A 46 1.38 22.18 -16.17
CA ALA A 46 2.03 20.88 -15.98
C ALA A 46 1.74 19.94 -17.15
N LYS A 47 2.61 18.95 -17.37
CA LYS A 47 2.35 17.90 -18.36
C LYS A 47 1.27 16.92 -17.90
N TYR A 48 1.26 16.62 -16.60
CA TYR A 48 0.34 15.69 -15.97
C TYR A 48 0.00 16.19 -14.55
N LEU A 49 -1.17 15.78 -14.05
CA LEU A 49 -1.60 15.97 -12.66
C LEU A 49 -1.79 14.61 -11.98
N VAL A 50 -1.26 14.45 -10.78
CA VAL A 50 -1.45 13.24 -9.97
C VAL A 50 -2.16 13.60 -8.68
N GLY A 51 -3.37 13.10 -8.49
CA GLY A 51 -4.16 13.23 -7.27
C GLY A 51 -3.73 12.17 -6.24
N ALA A 52 -3.08 12.63 -5.18
CA ALA A 52 -2.73 11.85 -3.99
C ALA A 52 -3.39 12.44 -2.74
N ASP A 53 -4.60 12.97 -2.88
CA ASP A 53 -5.32 13.87 -1.97
C ASP A 53 -6.37 13.14 -1.11
N GLY A 54 -6.20 11.81 -0.94
CA GLY A 54 -6.94 11.01 0.02
C GLY A 54 -8.34 10.60 -0.42
N GLY A 55 -9.07 9.89 0.46
CA GLY A 55 -10.38 9.30 0.13
C GLY A 55 -11.45 10.31 -0.28
N THR A 56 -11.37 11.55 0.19
CA THR A 56 -12.26 12.66 -0.18
C THR A 56 -11.81 13.41 -1.44
N SER A 57 -10.81 12.94 -2.13
CA SER A 57 -10.09 13.53 -3.26
C SER A 57 -10.86 14.56 -4.07
N GLN A 58 -10.35 15.79 -4.05
CA GLN A 58 -10.86 16.88 -4.90
C GLN A 58 -10.44 16.65 -6.36
N THR A 59 -9.22 16.15 -6.57
CA THR A 59 -8.72 15.82 -7.91
C THR A 59 -9.63 14.81 -8.61
N ARG A 60 -10.04 13.73 -7.92
CA ARG A 60 -10.98 12.74 -8.46
C ARG A 60 -12.31 13.35 -8.85
N LYS A 61 -12.90 14.18 -7.96
CA LYS A 61 -14.20 14.84 -8.20
C LYS A 61 -14.13 15.78 -9.39
N LEU A 62 -13.09 16.60 -9.47
CA LEU A 62 -12.88 17.53 -10.58
C LEU A 62 -12.61 16.79 -11.91
N ALA A 63 -11.97 15.63 -11.87
CA ALA A 63 -11.77 14.77 -13.04
C ALA A 63 -13.04 14.04 -13.51
N GLY A 64 -14.16 14.16 -12.77
CA GLY A 64 -15.41 13.46 -13.08
C GLY A 64 -15.33 11.95 -12.91
N ILE A 65 -14.41 11.46 -12.06
CA ILE A 65 -14.21 10.03 -11.81
C ILE A 65 -15.09 9.60 -10.63
N ASP A 66 -15.99 8.65 -10.87
CA ASP A 66 -16.86 8.10 -9.85
C ASP A 66 -16.09 7.27 -8.82
N PHE A 67 -16.68 7.14 -7.61
CA PHE A 67 -16.10 6.36 -6.51
C PHE A 67 -17.09 5.34 -5.97
N PRO A 68 -17.49 4.34 -6.79
CA PRO A 68 -18.44 3.33 -6.37
C PRO A 68 -17.91 2.45 -5.24
N GLY A 69 -18.83 1.93 -4.44
CA GLY A 69 -18.52 1.08 -3.31
C GLY A 69 -19.58 1.17 -2.23
N MET A 70 -19.18 0.87 -1.01
CA MET A 70 -20.07 0.88 0.15
C MET A 70 -19.45 1.56 1.35
N THR A 71 -20.29 2.06 2.24
CA THR A 71 -19.93 2.52 3.58
C THR A 71 -20.66 1.66 4.60
N SER A 72 -19.91 1.07 5.54
CA SER A 72 -20.50 0.38 6.71
C SER A 72 -20.76 1.44 7.78
N HIS A 73 -21.97 1.97 7.85
CA HIS A 73 -22.38 3.00 8.81
C HIS A 73 -22.50 2.46 10.25
N ASP A 74 -22.56 1.15 10.42
CA ASP A 74 -22.65 0.43 11.68
C ASP A 74 -21.30 0.23 12.40
N ALA A 75 -20.28 1.00 12.02
CA ALA A 75 -18.95 0.91 12.56
C ALA A 75 -18.48 2.27 13.10
N VAL A 76 -17.98 2.28 14.33
CA VAL A 76 -17.31 3.46 14.92
C VAL A 76 -15.92 3.05 15.40
N ALA A 77 -14.90 3.65 14.81
CA ALA A 77 -13.52 3.44 15.24
C ALA A 77 -13.04 4.60 16.10
N ARG A 78 -12.31 4.28 17.16
CA ARG A 78 -11.60 5.28 17.96
C ARG A 78 -10.13 4.91 18.03
N MET A 79 -9.29 5.91 17.86
CA MET A 79 -7.84 5.75 17.93
C MET A 79 -7.27 6.72 18.97
N ALA A 80 -6.39 6.24 19.80
CA ALA A 80 -5.71 7.03 20.80
C ALA A 80 -4.20 6.77 20.73
N PHE A 81 -3.45 7.83 20.48
CA PHE A 81 -1.99 7.79 20.54
C PHE A 81 -1.51 8.50 21.80
N GLY A 82 -0.46 7.96 22.41
CA GLY A 82 0.11 8.49 23.63
C GLY A 82 -0.61 8.06 24.92
N VAL A 83 -1.51 7.07 24.85
CA VAL A 83 -2.21 6.51 26.00
C VAL A 83 -1.83 5.05 26.25
N VAL A 84 -1.83 4.63 27.51
CA VAL A 84 -1.52 3.27 27.95
C VAL A 84 -2.46 2.84 29.08
N PRO A 85 -2.76 1.54 29.19
CA PRO A 85 -3.33 0.96 30.41
C PRO A 85 -2.31 1.00 31.57
N PRO A 86 -2.68 0.66 32.80
CA PRO A 86 -1.75 0.51 33.94
C PRO A 86 -0.60 -0.43 33.59
N ASP A 87 0.63 -0.09 33.98
CA ASP A 87 1.81 -0.90 33.65
C ASP A 87 1.80 -2.28 34.30
N ASP A 88 1.23 -2.39 35.47
CA ASP A 88 1.05 -3.64 36.22
C ASP A 88 0.01 -4.58 35.60
N TRP A 89 -0.77 -4.08 34.62
CA TRP A 89 -1.70 -4.89 33.85
C TRP A 89 -1.09 -5.42 32.54
N VAL A 90 0.09 -4.97 32.18
CA VAL A 90 0.76 -5.38 30.93
C VAL A 90 1.87 -6.39 31.26
N ASP A 91 1.71 -7.61 30.78
CA ASP A 91 2.75 -8.63 30.88
C ASP A 91 4.04 -8.15 30.20
N PRO A 92 5.15 -7.99 30.94
CA PRO A 92 6.37 -7.39 30.40
C PRO A 92 7.09 -8.28 29.37
N VAL A 93 6.79 -9.57 29.33
CA VAL A 93 7.41 -10.54 28.41
C VAL A 93 6.61 -10.66 27.14
N THR A 94 5.30 -10.81 27.26
CA THR A 94 4.43 -11.07 26.11
C THR A 94 3.76 -9.81 25.57
N GLY A 95 3.60 -8.76 26.40
CA GLY A 95 2.82 -7.56 26.07
C GLY A 95 1.31 -7.79 26.12
N ALA A 96 0.84 -8.92 26.66
CA ALA A 96 -0.58 -9.18 26.89
C ALA A 96 -1.13 -8.25 27.97
N LEU A 97 -2.41 -7.87 27.85
CA LEU A 97 -3.10 -7.07 28.86
C LEU A 97 -3.89 -8.01 29.79
N GLU A 98 -3.52 -8.02 31.06
CA GLU A 98 -4.18 -8.79 32.12
C GLU A 98 -5.16 -7.87 32.87
N ILE A 99 -6.45 -8.02 32.61
CA ILE A 99 -7.48 -7.15 33.20
C ILE A 99 -8.00 -7.82 34.47
N PRO A 100 -7.83 -7.19 35.65
CA PRO A 100 -8.25 -7.78 36.92
C PRO A 100 -9.74 -8.15 36.95
N GLY A 101 -10.04 -9.38 37.31
CA GLY A 101 -11.42 -9.89 37.39
C GLY A 101 -12.12 -10.16 36.06
N TRP A 102 -11.46 -9.89 34.92
CA TRP A 102 -12.03 -10.10 33.60
C TRP A 102 -11.26 -11.16 32.77
N GLY A 103 -9.94 -11.08 32.74
CA GLY A 103 -9.11 -12.03 32.02
C GLY A 103 -8.01 -11.39 31.15
N ARG A 104 -7.56 -12.11 30.13
CA ARG A 104 -6.37 -11.79 29.33
C ARG A 104 -6.72 -11.40 27.90
N VAL A 105 -6.22 -10.25 27.45
CA VAL A 105 -6.19 -9.86 26.03
C VAL A 105 -4.81 -10.21 25.48
N PRO A 106 -4.71 -11.12 24.50
CA PRO A 106 -3.42 -11.49 23.92
C PRO A 106 -2.80 -10.30 23.14
N PRO A 107 -1.48 -10.30 22.93
CA PRO A 107 -0.77 -9.25 22.21
C PRO A 107 -0.99 -9.36 20.68
N ALA A 108 -2.25 -9.50 20.27
CA ALA A 108 -2.64 -9.60 18.87
C ALA A 108 -2.70 -8.22 18.20
N PRO A 109 -2.47 -8.14 16.88
CA PRO A 109 -2.68 -6.91 16.12
C PRO A 109 -4.08 -6.31 16.33
N PHE A 110 -5.08 -7.20 16.34
CA PHE A 110 -6.48 -6.91 16.58
C PHE A 110 -7.09 -8.09 17.35
N TYR A 111 -7.60 -7.80 18.52
CA TYR A 111 -8.33 -8.76 19.35
C TYR A 111 -9.83 -8.60 19.08
N ARG A 112 -10.47 -9.67 18.59
CA ARG A 112 -11.93 -9.70 18.44
C ARG A 112 -12.57 -9.98 19.79
N ALA A 113 -13.28 -9.01 20.31
CA ALA A 113 -14.11 -9.11 21.51
C ALA A 113 -15.58 -9.39 21.13
N GLU A 114 -16.43 -9.52 22.14
CA GLU A 114 -17.87 -9.82 21.94
C GLU A 114 -18.60 -8.70 21.18
N HIS A 115 -18.20 -7.43 21.38
CA HIS A 115 -18.87 -6.26 20.83
C HIS A 115 -18.02 -5.45 19.86
N GLY A 116 -16.92 -6.02 19.38
CA GLY A 116 -16.05 -5.30 18.43
C GLY A 116 -14.62 -5.78 18.45
N VAL A 117 -13.72 -4.86 18.12
CA VAL A 117 -12.28 -5.13 18.03
C VAL A 117 -11.52 -4.18 18.94
N PHE A 118 -10.55 -4.72 19.63
CA PHE A 118 -9.61 -3.99 20.47
C PHE A 118 -8.17 -4.22 20.01
N ALA A 119 -7.35 -3.19 20.06
CA ALA A 119 -5.91 -3.30 19.90
C ALA A 119 -5.19 -2.32 20.82
N CYS A 120 -4.16 -2.80 21.50
CA CYS A 120 -3.27 -1.96 22.29
C CYS A 120 -1.83 -2.35 21.97
N ARG A 121 -1.01 -1.40 21.53
CA ARG A 121 0.37 -1.66 21.11
C ARG A 121 1.32 -0.55 21.51
N ARG A 122 2.56 -0.94 21.83
CA ARG A 122 3.70 -0.02 21.92
C ARG A 122 4.56 -0.22 20.67
N MET A 123 4.74 0.83 19.86
CA MET A 123 5.55 0.81 18.65
C MET A 123 6.52 1.99 18.65
N GLY A 124 7.84 1.70 18.66
CA GLY A 124 8.86 2.74 18.53
C GLY A 124 8.76 3.86 19.58
N GLY A 125 8.44 3.54 20.82
CA GLY A 125 8.26 4.51 21.90
C GLY A 125 6.90 5.23 21.92
N ARG A 126 5.99 4.91 20.97
CA ARG A 126 4.61 5.42 20.94
C ARG A 126 3.64 4.33 21.34
N ALA A 127 2.68 4.66 22.20
CA ALA A 127 1.56 3.79 22.50
C ALA A 127 0.40 4.14 21.57
N MET A 128 -0.27 3.11 21.06
CA MET A 128 -1.47 3.25 20.22
C MET A 128 -2.53 2.30 20.75
N LEU A 129 -3.73 2.80 20.95
CA LEU A 129 -4.92 2.04 21.30
C LEU A 129 -5.98 2.27 20.22
N ILE A 130 -6.64 1.20 19.82
CA ILE A 130 -7.73 1.24 18.84
C ILE A 130 -8.90 0.45 19.38
N THR A 131 -10.10 1.01 19.28
CA THR A 131 -11.35 0.29 19.39
C THR A 131 -12.12 0.41 18.06
N LEU A 132 -12.79 -0.66 17.68
CA LEU A 132 -13.75 -0.69 16.58
C LEU A 132 -15.04 -1.31 17.12
N GLU A 133 -16.03 -0.49 17.34
CA GLU A 133 -17.38 -0.91 17.70
C GLU A 133 -18.14 -1.29 16.43
N LEU A 134 -18.81 -2.43 16.46
CA LEU A 134 -19.59 -2.98 15.34
C LEU A 134 -20.97 -3.35 15.84
N ALA A 135 -22.02 -2.78 15.26
CA ALA A 135 -23.39 -3.14 15.60
C ALA A 135 -23.68 -4.61 15.23
N ARG A 136 -24.51 -5.29 16.03
CA ARG A 136 -24.92 -6.68 15.81
C ARG A 136 -25.82 -6.85 14.59
N SER A 137 -26.65 -5.86 14.31
CA SER A 137 -27.48 -5.81 13.11
C SER A 137 -27.72 -4.37 12.66
N ALA A 138 -27.96 -4.18 11.35
CA ALA A 138 -28.34 -2.89 10.78
C ALA A 138 -29.68 -2.33 11.29
N GLN A 139 -30.38 -3.07 12.13
CA GLN A 139 -31.70 -2.74 12.67
C GLN A 139 -31.71 -2.32 14.14
N GLU A 140 -30.66 -2.65 14.92
CA GLU A 140 -30.66 -2.46 16.38
C GLU A 140 -30.07 -1.13 16.85
N ASP A 141 -29.15 -0.55 16.09
CA ASP A 141 -28.67 0.80 16.38
C ASP A 141 -28.34 1.47 15.03
N ARG A 142 -29.30 2.16 14.47
CA ARG A 142 -28.99 3.21 13.52
C ARG A 142 -28.11 4.20 14.26
N LEU A 143 -26.83 4.21 13.90
CA LEU A 143 -25.90 5.29 14.25
C LEU A 143 -26.30 6.57 13.47
N ASP A 144 -27.60 6.73 13.15
CA ASP A 144 -28.18 7.82 12.39
C ASP A 144 -28.16 9.16 13.13
N ASP A 145 -27.89 9.14 14.44
CA ASP A 145 -27.73 10.35 15.26
C ASP A 145 -26.27 10.87 15.37
N TYR A 146 -25.36 10.23 14.66
CA TYR A 146 -24.00 10.76 14.53
C TYR A 146 -23.94 11.72 13.33
N ASP A 147 -24.55 12.88 13.47
CA ASP A 147 -24.08 14.09 12.83
C ASP A 147 -22.55 14.16 13.07
N GLU A 148 -21.80 14.67 12.14
CA GLU A 148 -20.34 14.86 12.28
C GLU A 148 -20.09 15.63 13.58
N ASP A 149 -20.05 14.90 14.70
CA ASP A 149 -19.86 15.46 16.03
C ASP A 149 -18.42 15.99 16.09
N GLU A 150 -18.27 17.27 15.81
CA GLU A 150 -17.00 18.01 15.85
C GLU A 150 -16.45 18.11 17.28
N THR A 151 -17.17 17.58 18.29
CA THR A 151 -16.69 17.60 19.67
C THR A 151 -15.34 16.88 19.79
N PRO A 152 -14.34 17.52 20.40
CA PRO A 152 -13.04 16.87 20.59
C PRO A 152 -13.17 15.58 21.38
N VAL A 153 -12.54 14.51 20.88
CA VAL A 153 -12.54 13.21 21.56
C VAL A 153 -11.81 13.32 22.89
N SER A 154 -12.44 12.85 23.96
CA SER A 154 -11.86 12.82 25.29
C SER A 154 -11.29 11.45 25.65
N LEU A 155 -10.40 11.40 26.66
CA LEU A 155 -9.90 10.14 27.18
C LEU A 155 -11.03 9.29 27.79
N ALA A 156 -11.99 9.91 28.47
CA ALA A 156 -13.16 9.24 29.00
C ALA A 156 -14.02 8.57 27.90
N GLU A 157 -14.11 9.17 26.74
CA GLU A 157 -14.78 8.56 25.58
C GLU A 157 -14.05 7.31 25.10
N ILE A 158 -12.70 7.35 25.06
CA ILE A 158 -11.89 6.17 24.71
C ILE A 158 -12.10 5.06 25.72
N GLU A 159 -12.06 5.36 27.04
CA GLU A 159 -12.32 4.38 28.11
C GLU A 159 -13.73 3.78 28.01
N ALA A 160 -14.73 4.60 27.76
CA ALA A 160 -16.10 4.14 27.54
C ALA A 160 -16.22 3.21 26.33
N SER A 161 -15.48 3.51 25.25
CA SER A 161 -15.42 2.65 24.07
C SER A 161 -14.72 1.32 24.36
N VAL A 162 -13.60 1.33 25.10
CA VAL A 162 -12.92 0.12 25.55
C VAL A 162 -13.86 -0.75 26.38
N LYS A 163 -14.60 -0.13 27.31
CA LYS A 163 -15.59 -0.84 28.13
C LYS A 163 -16.69 -1.47 27.28
N ARG A 164 -17.24 -0.78 26.28
CA ARG A 164 -18.24 -1.36 25.39
C ARG A 164 -17.71 -2.53 24.58
N VAL A 165 -16.47 -2.41 24.06
CA VAL A 165 -15.85 -3.46 23.23
C VAL A 165 -15.46 -4.67 24.05
N LEU A 166 -14.76 -4.49 25.19
CA LEU A 166 -14.23 -5.59 26.00
C LEU A 166 -15.23 -6.11 27.04
N GLY A 167 -16.20 -5.30 27.47
CA GLY A 167 -17.05 -5.61 28.61
C GLY A 167 -16.34 -5.39 29.96
N ALA A 168 -15.23 -4.67 29.99
CA ALA A 168 -14.41 -4.42 31.18
C ALA A 168 -13.97 -2.96 31.26
N ASP A 169 -13.85 -2.45 32.47
CA ASP A 169 -13.27 -1.14 32.72
C ASP A 169 -11.75 -1.22 32.66
N VAL A 170 -11.14 -0.47 31.73
CA VAL A 170 -9.69 -0.37 31.58
C VAL A 170 -9.33 1.12 31.72
N PRO A 171 -8.80 1.54 32.89
CA PRO A 171 -8.37 2.91 33.05
C PRO A 171 -7.19 3.22 32.12
N LEU A 172 -7.22 4.37 31.50
CA LEU A 172 -6.20 4.81 30.57
C LEU A 172 -5.48 6.05 31.11
N ARG A 173 -4.20 6.15 30.83
CA ARG A 173 -3.41 7.31 31.22
C ARG A 173 -2.46 7.72 30.10
N PRO A 174 -2.04 8.99 30.04
CA PRO A 174 -0.95 9.41 29.16
C PRO A 174 0.33 8.60 29.43
N VAL A 175 1.12 8.32 28.39
CA VAL A 175 2.44 7.67 28.51
C VAL A 175 3.36 8.48 29.43
N SER A 176 3.28 9.81 29.37
CA SER A 176 3.89 10.75 30.30
C SER A 176 3.00 11.98 30.48
N PRO A 177 3.13 12.75 31.58
CA PRO A 177 2.32 13.92 31.82
C PRO A 177 2.33 14.97 30.69
N ASP A 178 3.46 15.11 30.01
CA ASP A 178 3.68 16.08 28.96
C ASP A 178 3.51 15.49 27.54
N ALA A 179 3.13 14.21 27.42
CA ALA A 179 2.95 13.58 26.13
C ALA A 179 1.71 14.14 25.42
N PRO A 180 1.84 14.61 24.18
CA PRO A 180 0.68 15.06 23.42
C PRO A 180 -0.23 13.85 23.18
N LEU A 181 -1.52 14.01 23.45
CA LEU A 181 -2.55 13.05 23.12
C LEU A 181 -3.11 13.37 21.72
N ASP A 182 -3.15 12.35 20.87
CA ASP A 182 -3.85 12.43 19.58
C ASP A 182 -5.01 11.41 19.65
N LEU A 183 -6.21 11.94 19.92
CA LEU A 183 -7.45 11.17 20.08
C LEU A 183 -8.35 11.44 18.89
N ARG A 184 -8.78 10.38 18.21
CA ARG A 184 -9.57 10.47 16.97
C ARG A 184 -10.77 9.54 17.02
N ARG A 185 -11.85 9.99 16.39
CA ARG A 185 -13.09 9.23 16.15
C ARG A 185 -13.35 9.19 14.65
N PHE A 186 -13.74 8.03 14.15
CA PHE A 186 -14.10 7.81 12.76
C PHE A 186 -15.44 7.09 12.70
N TYR A 187 -16.35 7.64 11.93
CA TYR A 187 -17.66 7.06 11.67
C TYR A 187 -17.66 6.37 10.32
N GLY A 188 -18.16 5.13 10.33
CA GLY A 188 -18.26 4.32 9.13
C GLY A 188 -16.92 3.77 8.65
N ILE A 189 -17.00 2.74 7.83
CA ILE A 189 -15.85 2.16 7.13
C ILE A 189 -16.15 2.17 5.65
N ASN A 190 -15.37 2.92 4.91
CA ASN A 190 -15.47 2.99 3.46
C ASN A 190 -14.74 1.80 2.80
N SER A 191 -15.36 1.24 1.77
CA SER A 191 -14.78 0.25 0.87
C SER A 191 -15.16 0.63 -0.56
N ARG A 192 -14.35 1.47 -1.20
CA ARG A 192 -14.63 2.10 -2.49
C ARG A 192 -13.41 2.04 -3.39
N ILE A 193 -13.65 1.99 -4.69
CA ILE A 193 -12.61 2.06 -5.71
C ILE A 193 -13.05 2.99 -6.83
N ALA A 194 -12.13 3.81 -7.32
CA ALA A 194 -12.41 4.72 -8.43
C ALA A 194 -12.78 3.95 -9.70
N SER A 195 -13.77 4.46 -10.42
CA SER A 195 -14.22 3.86 -11.68
C SER A 195 -13.12 3.86 -12.76
N ALA A 196 -12.19 4.80 -12.66
CA ALA A 196 -10.96 4.87 -13.45
C ALA A 196 -9.82 5.43 -12.60
N TYR A 197 -8.58 5.03 -12.89
CA TYR A 197 -7.37 5.57 -12.26
C TYR A 197 -6.74 6.69 -13.08
N ARG A 198 -7.28 6.91 -14.28
CA ARG A 198 -6.84 7.93 -15.21
C ARG A 198 -8.01 8.60 -15.90
N SER A 199 -7.93 9.91 -16.09
CA SER A 199 -8.80 10.70 -16.98
C SER A 199 -7.92 11.66 -17.78
N GLY A 200 -7.63 11.32 -19.04
CA GLY A 200 -6.71 12.09 -19.86
C GLY A 200 -5.31 12.19 -19.26
N ARG A 201 -4.94 13.38 -18.80
CA ARG A 201 -3.62 13.68 -18.19
C ARG A 201 -3.65 13.70 -16.66
N VAL A 202 -4.79 13.36 -16.06
CA VAL A 202 -4.98 13.30 -14.60
C VAL A 202 -4.98 11.86 -14.15
N PHE A 203 -4.18 11.55 -13.13
CA PHE A 203 -4.04 10.24 -12.51
C PHE A 203 -4.42 10.29 -11.04
N LEU A 204 -4.86 9.15 -10.49
CA LEU A 204 -5.15 8.98 -9.07
C LEU A 204 -4.22 7.90 -8.49
N VAL A 205 -3.71 8.13 -7.27
CA VAL A 205 -2.88 7.17 -6.53
C VAL A 205 -3.35 7.06 -5.07
N GLY A 206 -3.16 5.89 -4.48
CA GLY A 206 -3.47 5.66 -3.07
C GLY A 206 -4.95 5.88 -2.75
N ASP A 207 -5.23 6.48 -1.60
CA ASP A 207 -6.60 6.67 -1.10
C ASP A 207 -7.48 7.55 -2.02
N ALA A 208 -6.89 8.33 -2.92
CA ALA A 208 -7.65 9.04 -3.95
C ALA A 208 -8.30 8.08 -4.97
N ALA A 209 -7.67 6.92 -5.21
CA ALA A 209 -8.13 5.89 -6.12
C ALA A 209 -8.89 4.75 -5.41
N HIS A 210 -8.57 4.44 -4.15
CA HIS A 210 -9.17 3.33 -3.41
C HIS A 210 -9.12 3.54 -1.90
N VAL A 211 -10.23 3.29 -1.23
CA VAL A 211 -10.32 3.26 0.24
C VAL A 211 -10.89 1.94 0.70
N HIS A 212 -10.47 1.48 1.85
CA HIS A 212 -10.89 0.22 2.43
C HIS A 212 -10.70 0.22 3.95
N SER A 213 -11.21 -0.81 4.62
CA SER A 213 -11.01 -1.00 6.05
C SER A 213 -9.50 -0.96 6.41
N PRO A 214 -9.12 -0.26 7.49
CA PRO A 214 -7.73 -0.22 7.96
C PRO A 214 -7.24 -1.54 8.57
N LEU A 215 -8.12 -2.52 8.74
CA LEU A 215 -7.77 -3.85 9.27
C LEU A 215 -6.71 -4.52 8.40
N GLY A 216 -5.63 -4.99 9.03
CA GLY A 216 -4.50 -5.60 8.35
C GLY A 216 -3.48 -4.61 7.78
N GLY A 217 -3.80 -3.31 7.68
CA GLY A 217 -2.88 -2.24 7.26
C GLY A 217 -2.39 -2.26 5.81
N PRO A 218 -3.15 -2.76 4.79
CA PRO A 218 -2.61 -2.89 3.42
C PRO A 218 -2.54 -1.56 2.66
N GLY A 219 -3.29 -0.52 3.07
CA GLY A 219 -3.49 0.71 2.30
C GLY A 219 -2.21 1.48 2.00
N LEU A 220 -1.35 1.66 3.00
CA LEU A 220 -0.08 2.37 2.80
C LEU A 220 0.78 1.69 1.73
N ASN A 221 0.92 0.37 1.81
CA ASN A 221 1.73 -0.39 0.85
C ASN A 221 1.12 -0.38 -0.55
N LEU A 222 -0.22 -0.46 -0.64
CA LEU A 222 -0.92 -0.38 -1.93
C LEU A 222 -0.69 0.98 -2.60
N GLY A 223 -0.84 2.09 -1.86
CA GLY A 223 -0.59 3.44 -2.37
C GLY A 223 0.88 3.71 -2.71
N LEU A 224 1.83 3.15 -1.95
CA LEU A 224 3.26 3.23 -2.29
C LEU A 224 3.57 2.49 -3.61
N GLN A 225 2.95 1.32 -3.81
CA GLN A 225 3.09 0.59 -5.08
C GLN A 225 2.47 1.35 -6.26
N ASP A 226 1.33 2.05 -6.06
CA ASP A 226 0.75 2.91 -7.08
C ASP A 226 1.73 4.03 -7.46
N ALA A 227 2.29 4.71 -6.47
CA ALA A 227 3.23 5.81 -6.68
C ALA A 227 4.50 5.37 -7.42
N VAL A 228 5.07 4.22 -7.06
CA VAL A 228 6.26 3.68 -7.72
C VAL A 228 5.93 3.22 -9.14
N ASN A 229 4.79 2.53 -9.33
CA ASN A 229 4.36 2.05 -10.65
C ASN A 229 4.11 3.21 -11.62
N LEU A 230 3.41 4.27 -11.19
CA LEU A 230 3.13 5.44 -12.02
C LEU A 230 4.38 6.30 -12.23
N GLY A 231 5.20 6.49 -11.18
CA GLY A 231 6.30 7.46 -11.17
C GLY A 231 7.34 7.19 -12.26
N TRP A 232 7.80 5.95 -12.41
CA TRP A 232 8.78 5.63 -13.45
C TRP A 232 8.20 5.72 -14.87
N LYS A 233 6.91 5.39 -15.03
CA LYS A 233 6.22 5.49 -16.33
C LYS A 233 6.07 6.94 -16.76
N LEU A 234 5.65 7.82 -15.82
CA LEU A 234 5.60 9.26 -16.08
C LEU A 234 6.98 9.82 -16.42
N ALA A 235 8.01 9.43 -15.65
CA ALA A 235 9.38 9.88 -15.92
C ALA A 235 9.85 9.48 -17.33
N ALA A 236 9.61 8.23 -17.74
CA ALA A 236 9.99 7.73 -19.06
C ALA A 236 9.27 8.47 -20.20
N VAL A 237 7.96 8.68 -20.06
CA VAL A 237 7.14 9.39 -21.06
C VAL A 237 7.50 10.89 -21.12
N ILE A 238 7.69 11.55 -19.99
CA ILE A 238 8.06 12.97 -19.91
C ILE A 238 9.44 13.22 -20.53
N ALA A 239 10.38 12.29 -20.34
CA ALA A 239 11.70 12.33 -20.96
C ALA A 239 11.72 11.96 -22.44
N GLY A 240 10.59 11.50 -23.01
CA GLY A 240 10.50 11.03 -24.39
C GLY A 240 11.21 9.70 -24.64
N SER A 241 11.55 8.95 -23.58
CA SER A 241 12.22 7.66 -23.68
C SER A 241 11.25 6.47 -23.80
N ALA A 242 9.94 6.71 -23.63
CA ALA A 242 8.90 5.71 -23.84
C ALA A 242 7.67 6.35 -24.51
N ASP A 243 6.90 5.52 -25.20
CA ASP A 243 5.65 5.94 -25.83
C ASP A 243 4.60 6.29 -24.75
N PRO A 244 3.77 7.33 -24.96
CA PRO A 244 2.69 7.71 -24.04
C PRO A 244 1.70 6.59 -23.69
N THR A 245 1.54 5.57 -24.54
CA THR A 245 0.71 4.39 -24.26
C THR A 245 1.20 3.56 -23.08
N LEU A 246 2.47 3.71 -22.67
CA LEU A 246 2.99 3.12 -21.42
C LEU A 246 2.14 3.52 -20.22
N LEU A 247 1.58 4.73 -20.20
CA LEU A 247 0.74 5.23 -19.10
C LEU A 247 -0.61 4.51 -19.01
N ASP A 248 -1.09 3.88 -20.08
CA ASP A 248 -2.34 3.10 -20.07
C ASP A 248 -2.18 1.82 -19.23
N THR A 249 -0.96 1.32 -19.13
CA THR A 249 -0.65 0.14 -18.29
C THR A 249 -0.79 0.41 -16.80
N TYR A 250 -0.80 1.68 -16.35
CA TYR A 250 -0.96 2.01 -14.94
C TYR A 250 -2.30 1.52 -14.37
N GLU A 251 -3.40 1.89 -15.00
CA GLU A 251 -4.73 1.46 -14.58
C GLU A 251 -4.90 -0.06 -14.73
N ALA A 252 -4.44 -0.62 -15.85
CA ALA A 252 -4.53 -2.06 -16.13
C ALA A 252 -3.79 -2.92 -15.08
N GLU A 253 -2.70 -2.41 -14.51
CA GLU A 253 -1.90 -3.10 -13.51
C GLU A 253 -2.38 -2.83 -12.07
N ARG A 254 -2.76 -1.58 -11.76
CA ARG A 254 -2.98 -1.17 -10.36
C ARG A 254 -4.43 -1.26 -9.91
N ARG A 255 -5.39 -1.07 -10.81
CA ARG A 255 -6.80 -1.18 -10.44
C ARG A 255 -7.19 -2.61 -10.01
N PRO A 256 -6.78 -3.69 -10.70
CA PRO A 256 -7.03 -5.06 -10.21
C PRO A 256 -6.39 -5.34 -8.85
N ALA A 257 -5.20 -4.80 -8.57
CA ALA A 257 -4.56 -4.89 -7.26
C ALA A 257 -5.38 -4.17 -6.18
N GLY A 258 -5.92 -2.98 -6.48
CA GLY A 258 -6.84 -2.25 -5.61
C GLY A 258 -8.14 -3.01 -5.34
N GLU A 259 -8.78 -3.56 -6.37
CA GLU A 259 -9.98 -4.40 -6.26
C GLU A 259 -9.75 -5.60 -5.34
N ARG A 260 -8.59 -6.23 -5.45
CA ARG A 260 -8.20 -7.36 -4.63
C ARG A 260 -8.03 -6.97 -3.16
N VAL A 261 -7.39 -5.83 -2.88
CA VAL A 261 -7.26 -5.30 -1.50
C VAL A 261 -8.62 -4.91 -0.93
N VAL A 262 -9.48 -4.25 -1.68
CA VAL A 262 -10.85 -3.91 -1.24
C VAL A 262 -11.64 -5.18 -0.93
N MET A 263 -11.53 -6.23 -1.75
CA MET A 263 -12.19 -7.51 -1.52
C MET A 263 -11.74 -8.17 -0.22
N HIS A 264 -10.42 -8.37 -0.03
CA HIS A 264 -9.94 -9.07 1.15
C HIS A 264 -10.09 -8.26 2.44
N SER A 265 -10.00 -6.91 2.40
CA SER A 265 -10.24 -6.07 3.57
C SER A 265 -11.71 -6.13 4.02
N ARG A 266 -12.65 -6.22 3.08
CA ARG A 266 -14.08 -6.48 3.38
C ARG A 266 -14.28 -7.85 4.01
N ALA A 267 -13.60 -8.89 3.50
CA ALA A 267 -13.64 -10.23 4.08
C ALA A 267 -13.08 -10.23 5.51
N GLN A 268 -11.97 -9.55 5.76
CA GLN A 268 -11.42 -9.40 7.12
C GLN A 268 -12.40 -8.67 8.05
N LEU A 269 -13.04 -7.59 7.58
CA LEU A 269 -14.04 -6.87 8.37
C LEU A 269 -15.23 -7.78 8.72
N ALA A 270 -15.68 -8.61 7.78
CA ALA A 270 -16.76 -9.60 8.05
C ALA A 270 -16.33 -10.62 9.12
N LEU A 271 -15.09 -11.09 9.09
CA LEU A 271 -14.55 -12.06 10.05
C LEU A 271 -14.32 -11.50 11.46
N VAL A 272 -14.28 -10.19 11.65
CA VAL A 272 -14.15 -9.59 12.99
C VAL A 272 -15.49 -9.14 13.58
N ARG A 273 -16.59 -9.22 12.82
CA ARG A 273 -17.93 -8.89 13.33
C ARG A 273 -18.32 -9.80 14.50
N PRO A 274 -19.12 -9.30 15.45
CA PRO A 274 -19.71 -10.13 16.50
C PRO A 274 -20.73 -11.13 15.90
N GLY A 275 -21.03 -12.19 16.63
CA GLY A 275 -22.03 -13.19 16.28
C GLY A 275 -21.51 -14.62 16.28
N THR A 276 -22.42 -15.57 16.52
CA THR A 276 -22.14 -17.01 16.60
C THR A 276 -21.78 -17.60 15.26
N GLU A 277 -22.43 -17.14 14.19
CA GLU A 277 -22.20 -17.56 12.81
C GLU A 277 -20.80 -17.16 12.33
N VAL A 278 -20.36 -15.94 12.67
CA VAL A 278 -19.00 -15.47 12.37
C VAL A 278 -17.99 -16.27 13.17
N THR A 279 -18.30 -16.64 14.42
CA THR A 279 -17.42 -17.49 15.24
C THR A 279 -17.26 -18.88 14.62
N ALA A 280 -18.35 -19.48 14.13
CA ALA A 280 -18.33 -20.77 13.43
C ALA A 280 -17.51 -20.66 12.11
N LEU A 281 -17.73 -19.59 11.32
CA LEU A 281 -16.99 -19.34 10.10
C LEU A 281 -15.49 -19.20 10.38
N ARG A 282 -15.10 -18.50 11.44
CA ARG A 282 -13.69 -18.37 11.86
C ARG A 282 -13.07 -19.72 12.25
N GLY A 283 -13.85 -20.61 12.92
CA GLY A 283 -13.43 -21.98 13.21
C GLY A 283 -13.09 -22.73 11.93
N LEU A 284 -14.00 -22.72 10.94
CA LEU A 284 -13.74 -23.33 9.64
C LEU A 284 -12.51 -22.75 8.94
N PHE A 285 -12.35 -21.41 8.98
CA PHE A 285 -11.14 -20.78 8.41
C PHE A 285 -9.86 -21.22 9.14
N ALA A 286 -9.89 -21.37 10.47
CA ALA A 286 -8.75 -21.84 11.22
C ALA A 286 -8.34 -23.25 10.79
N GLU A 287 -9.29 -24.17 10.66
CA GLU A 287 -9.05 -25.53 10.14
C GLU A 287 -8.46 -25.52 8.73
N LEU A 288 -9.00 -24.69 7.82
CA LEU A 288 -8.46 -24.56 6.45
C LEU A 288 -7.03 -24.03 6.41
N LEU A 289 -6.65 -23.17 7.36
CA LEU A 289 -5.32 -22.57 7.46
C LEU A 289 -4.28 -23.50 8.13
N GLU A 290 -4.68 -24.65 8.65
CA GLU A 290 -3.77 -25.70 9.08
C GLU A 290 -2.98 -26.27 7.89
N ASP A 291 -3.56 -26.23 6.66
CA ASP A 291 -2.82 -26.54 5.43
C ASP A 291 -1.83 -25.38 5.10
N PRO A 292 -0.50 -25.66 5.07
CA PRO A 292 0.52 -24.65 4.75
C PRO A 292 0.31 -23.97 3.39
N ASN A 293 -0.29 -24.63 2.41
CA ASN A 293 -0.55 -24.05 1.09
C ASN A 293 -1.64 -23.00 1.17
N ASN A 294 -2.70 -23.21 1.97
CA ASN A 294 -3.74 -22.25 2.19
C ASN A 294 -3.22 -21.05 3.00
N ALA A 295 -2.44 -21.30 4.04
CA ALA A 295 -1.78 -20.24 4.82
C ALA A 295 -0.86 -19.38 3.93
N LYS A 296 -0.05 -20.03 3.05
CA LYS A 296 0.79 -19.31 2.09
C LYS A 296 -0.04 -18.47 1.11
N ARG A 297 -1.10 -19.02 0.53
CA ARG A 297 -2.00 -18.27 -0.38
C ARG A 297 -2.60 -17.04 0.28
N LEU A 298 -3.04 -17.16 1.54
CA LEU A 298 -3.57 -16.03 2.30
C LEU A 298 -2.47 -15.00 2.61
N SER A 299 -1.28 -15.46 2.98
CA SER A 299 -0.12 -14.60 3.21
C SER A 299 0.26 -13.82 1.94
N ASP A 300 0.32 -14.49 0.80
CA ASP A 300 0.62 -13.87 -0.49
C ASP A 300 -0.46 -12.83 -0.87
N LEU A 301 -1.74 -13.15 -0.65
CA LEU A 301 -2.86 -12.23 -0.85
C LEU A 301 -2.74 -10.96 0.01
N VAL A 302 -2.50 -11.12 1.32
CA VAL A 302 -2.45 -10.00 2.26
C VAL A 302 -1.22 -9.11 2.04
N SER A 303 -0.09 -9.72 1.64
CA SER A 303 1.14 -8.99 1.31
C SER A 303 1.17 -8.42 -0.11
N GLY A 304 0.23 -8.81 -0.99
CA GLY A 304 0.22 -8.42 -2.40
C GLY A 304 1.24 -9.17 -3.26
N ASN A 305 1.87 -10.23 -2.74
CA ASN A 305 2.82 -11.06 -3.49
C ASN A 305 2.13 -11.92 -4.58
N ASP A 306 0.82 -12.06 -4.51
CA ASP A 306 0.03 -12.76 -5.53
C ASP A 306 -0.29 -11.88 -6.75
N ASN A 307 0.00 -10.58 -6.70
CA ASN A 307 -0.17 -9.69 -7.84
C ASN A 307 0.70 -10.14 -9.02
N ARG A 308 0.08 -10.16 -10.20
CA ARG A 308 0.76 -10.46 -11.45
C ARG A 308 0.30 -9.51 -12.53
N TYR A 309 1.24 -8.78 -13.14
CA TYR A 309 0.98 -7.90 -14.25
C TYR A 309 1.06 -8.66 -15.57
N ASP A 310 0.28 -8.23 -16.55
CA ASP A 310 0.44 -8.67 -17.92
C ASP A 310 1.67 -7.98 -18.53
N VAL A 311 2.69 -8.74 -18.78
CA VAL A 311 3.95 -8.27 -19.39
C VAL A 311 4.15 -8.79 -20.81
N GLY A 312 3.11 -9.37 -21.39
CA GLY A 312 3.12 -9.95 -22.73
C GLY A 312 3.42 -11.46 -22.73
N ALA A 313 3.94 -11.97 -23.84
CA ALA A 313 4.01 -13.39 -24.13
C ALA A 313 5.07 -14.19 -23.35
N ASN A 314 5.83 -13.58 -22.41
CA ASN A 314 6.83 -14.31 -21.64
C ASN A 314 6.18 -15.32 -20.69
N ALA A 315 6.37 -16.60 -20.95
CA ALA A 315 5.73 -17.70 -20.21
C ALA A 315 6.41 -18.03 -18.87
N HIS A 316 7.53 -17.38 -18.54
CA HIS A 316 8.27 -17.70 -17.31
C HIS A 316 7.42 -17.42 -16.06
N PRO A 317 7.42 -18.31 -15.04
CA PRO A 317 6.59 -18.13 -13.83
C PRO A 317 6.82 -16.83 -13.07
N LEU A 318 8.02 -16.25 -13.14
CA LEU A 318 8.36 -14.98 -12.51
C LEU A 318 7.90 -13.75 -13.31
N ALA A 319 7.60 -13.88 -14.61
CA ALA A 319 7.18 -12.77 -15.45
C ALA A 319 5.87 -12.14 -14.93
N GLY A 320 5.86 -10.83 -14.79
CA GLY A 320 4.75 -10.06 -14.23
C GLY A 320 4.64 -10.10 -12.70
N ARG A 321 5.55 -10.79 -11.99
CA ARG A 321 5.55 -10.87 -10.53
C ARG A 321 6.61 -9.96 -9.92
N TRP A 322 6.45 -9.70 -8.63
CA TRP A 322 7.49 -9.06 -7.84
C TRP A 322 8.77 -9.92 -7.87
N VAL A 323 9.91 -9.27 -8.06
CA VAL A 323 11.20 -9.97 -8.10
C VAL A 323 11.49 -10.67 -6.77
N PRO A 324 11.93 -11.94 -6.77
CA PRO A 324 12.31 -12.65 -5.55
C PRO A 324 13.45 -11.92 -4.80
N ASP A 325 13.49 -12.09 -3.50
CA ASP A 325 14.57 -11.57 -2.67
C ASP A 325 15.75 -12.54 -2.61
N PHE A 326 16.73 -12.28 -3.45
CA PHE A 326 18.01 -13.00 -3.46
C PHE A 326 19.16 -11.99 -3.61
N ALA A 327 20.39 -12.50 -3.59
CA ALA A 327 21.56 -11.66 -3.84
C ALA A 327 22.39 -12.21 -5.02
N VAL A 328 23.14 -11.33 -5.65
CA VAL A 328 24.09 -11.63 -6.72
C VAL A 328 25.50 -11.47 -6.20
N ARG A 329 26.33 -12.50 -6.39
CA ARG A 329 27.75 -12.51 -6.03
C ARG A 329 28.59 -12.35 -7.29
N ASN A 330 29.47 -11.33 -7.28
CA ASN A 330 30.45 -11.09 -8.33
C ASN A 330 31.77 -10.63 -7.72
N GLY A 331 32.89 -11.29 -8.07
CA GLY A 331 34.22 -10.86 -7.66
C GLY A 331 34.43 -10.66 -6.16
N GLY A 332 33.81 -11.48 -5.30
CA GLY A 332 33.88 -11.37 -3.84
C GLY A 332 32.87 -10.39 -3.21
N THR A 333 32.15 -9.62 -4.00
CA THR A 333 31.09 -8.73 -3.54
C THR A 333 29.72 -9.41 -3.70
N THR A 334 28.89 -9.34 -2.65
CA THR A 334 27.51 -9.85 -2.68
C THR A 334 26.56 -8.68 -2.46
N ARG A 335 25.61 -8.47 -3.36
CA ARG A 335 24.59 -7.41 -3.27
C ARG A 335 23.20 -7.99 -3.46
N ARG A 336 22.26 -7.58 -2.62
CA ARG A 336 20.84 -7.95 -2.74
C ARG A 336 20.20 -7.28 -3.95
N VAL A 337 19.18 -7.91 -4.53
CA VAL A 337 18.40 -7.31 -5.65
C VAL A 337 17.88 -5.92 -5.30
N ALA A 338 17.39 -5.72 -4.07
CA ALA A 338 16.92 -4.42 -3.59
C ALA A 338 18.02 -3.34 -3.58
N GLU A 339 19.29 -3.71 -3.37
CA GLU A 339 20.42 -2.78 -3.44
C GLU A 339 20.79 -2.43 -4.87
N LEU A 340 20.69 -3.41 -5.77
CA LEU A 340 20.94 -3.24 -7.20
C LEU A 340 19.87 -2.34 -7.85
N ALA A 341 18.62 -2.42 -7.39
CA ALA A 341 17.49 -1.65 -7.90
C ALA A 341 17.43 -0.19 -7.42
N ARG A 342 18.32 0.25 -6.51
CA ARG A 342 18.30 1.61 -5.91
C ARG A 342 18.37 2.76 -6.91
N SER A 343 18.91 2.52 -8.09
CA SER A 343 19.03 3.56 -9.13
C SER A 343 17.69 4.01 -9.71
N GLY A 344 16.61 3.23 -9.51
CA GLY A 344 15.32 3.43 -10.16
C GLY A 344 15.34 3.20 -11.68
N ARG A 345 16.43 2.60 -12.20
CA ARG A 345 16.56 2.20 -13.60
C ARG A 345 16.09 0.75 -13.79
N PRO A 346 15.74 0.34 -15.01
CA PRO A 346 15.59 -1.08 -15.31
C PRO A 346 16.83 -1.86 -14.88
N LEU A 347 16.64 -3.03 -14.24
CA LEU A 347 17.73 -3.85 -13.73
C LEU A 347 17.76 -5.19 -14.50
N LEU A 348 18.83 -5.39 -15.26
CA LEU A 348 19.13 -6.68 -15.89
C LEU A 348 20.04 -7.50 -14.95
N ILE A 349 19.57 -8.68 -14.56
CA ILE A 349 20.33 -9.63 -13.75
C ILE A 349 20.69 -10.80 -14.65
N ASP A 350 21.98 -11.06 -14.79
CA ASP A 350 22.53 -12.16 -15.57
C ASP A 350 23.23 -13.17 -14.64
N LEU A 351 22.65 -14.34 -14.53
CA LEU A 351 23.14 -15.45 -13.70
C LEU A 351 23.69 -16.60 -14.57
N THR A 352 23.85 -16.37 -15.88
CA THR A 352 24.47 -17.35 -16.78
C THR A 352 25.99 -17.43 -16.54
N GLU A 353 26.60 -18.58 -16.82
CA GLU A 353 28.04 -18.78 -16.60
C GLU A 353 28.91 -17.81 -17.38
N ASP A 354 28.52 -17.47 -18.62
CA ASP A 354 29.29 -16.63 -19.54
C ASP A 354 28.80 -15.18 -19.59
N ALA A 355 27.90 -14.75 -18.68
CA ALA A 355 27.26 -13.44 -18.68
C ALA A 355 26.69 -13.06 -20.07
N VAL A 356 25.97 -14.01 -20.68
CA VAL A 356 25.50 -13.95 -22.08
C VAL A 356 24.66 -12.70 -22.35
N VAL A 357 23.66 -12.43 -21.47
CA VAL A 357 22.75 -11.28 -21.68
C VAL A 357 23.40 -9.96 -21.29
N ALA A 358 24.30 -9.94 -20.31
CA ALA A 358 25.07 -8.74 -19.93
C ALA A 358 25.99 -8.29 -21.07
N THR A 359 26.59 -9.23 -21.78
CA THR A 359 27.50 -8.94 -22.91
C THR A 359 26.73 -8.30 -24.08
N VAL A 360 25.57 -8.85 -24.44
CA VAL A 360 24.78 -8.37 -25.60
C VAL A 360 23.98 -7.09 -25.32
N THR A 361 23.93 -6.63 -24.09
CA THR A 361 23.28 -5.36 -23.69
C THR A 361 24.30 -4.28 -23.29
N SER A 362 25.57 -4.47 -23.61
CA SER A 362 26.65 -3.52 -23.29
C SER A 362 26.44 -2.14 -23.96
N ASP A 363 25.82 -2.09 -25.13
CA ASP A 363 25.46 -0.90 -25.91
C ASP A 363 24.40 -0.03 -25.20
N VAL A 364 23.60 -0.60 -24.32
CA VAL A 364 22.54 0.09 -23.57
C VAL A 364 22.82 0.22 -22.07
N ALA A 365 24.05 -0.11 -21.62
CA ALA A 365 24.45 -0.13 -20.21
C ALA A 365 24.32 1.23 -19.49
N GLU A 366 24.28 2.35 -20.22
CA GLU A 366 24.05 3.68 -19.65
C GLU A 366 22.57 3.90 -19.24
N ARG A 367 21.64 3.15 -19.87
CA ARG A 367 20.19 3.29 -19.66
C ARG A 367 19.62 2.26 -18.69
N ILE A 368 20.31 1.15 -18.44
CA ILE A 368 19.92 0.07 -17.55
C ILE A 368 21.01 -0.20 -16.50
N THR A 369 20.64 -0.75 -15.37
CA THR A 369 21.60 -1.31 -14.42
C THR A 369 21.83 -2.77 -14.79
N VAL A 370 23.08 -3.18 -14.95
CA VAL A 370 23.45 -4.59 -15.24
C VAL A 370 24.16 -5.18 -14.03
N ALA A 371 23.73 -6.37 -13.61
CA ALA A 371 24.36 -7.16 -12.56
C ALA A 371 24.56 -8.59 -13.06
N ALA A 372 25.82 -8.99 -13.27
CA ALA A 372 26.20 -10.35 -13.64
C ALA A 372 26.87 -11.08 -12.46
N GLY A 373 26.63 -12.37 -12.29
CA GLY A 373 27.25 -13.17 -11.25
C GLY A 373 26.48 -14.42 -10.87
N SER A 374 26.84 -15.01 -9.75
CA SER A 374 26.17 -16.21 -9.23
C SER A 374 25.08 -15.85 -8.22
N PRO A 375 23.91 -16.52 -8.21
CA PRO A 375 22.87 -16.27 -7.24
C PRO A 375 23.28 -16.75 -5.84
N VAL A 376 22.85 -15.99 -4.82
CA VAL A 376 22.89 -16.38 -3.41
C VAL A 376 21.46 -16.35 -2.90
N GLY A 377 20.89 -17.53 -2.68
CA GLY A 377 19.47 -17.77 -2.43
C GLY A 377 18.82 -18.54 -3.56
N ASP A 378 17.54 -18.83 -3.41
CA ASP A 378 16.77 -19.61 -4.38
C ASP A 378 16.15 -18.72 -5.45
N VAL A 379 16.51 -18.95 -6.70
CA VAL A 379 15.93 -18.27 -7.87
C VAL A 379 15.82 -19.25 -9.03
N SER A 380 14.64 -19.36 -9.62
CA SER A 380 14.32 -20.30 -10.69
C SER A 380 14.65 -19.77 -12.10
N ALA A 381 15.42 -18.70 -12.21
CA ALA A 381 15.79 -18.06 -13.47
C ALA A 381 17.31 -17.96 -13.62
N THR A 382 17.78 -17.99 -14.84
CA THR A 382 19.18 -17.73 -15.24
C THR A 382 19.39 -16.28 -15.69
N ALA A 383 18.32 -15.58 -16.07
CA ALA A 383 18.36 -14.16 -16.38
C ALA A 383 16.99 -13.51 -16.08
N LEU A 384 17.01 -12.26 -15.62
CA LEU A 384 15.83 -11.46 -15.32
C LEU A 384 16.02 -10.01 -15.76
N LEU A 385 14.96 -9.43 -16.33
CA LEU A 385 14.83 -7.99 -16.52
C LEU A 385 13.75 -7.48 -15.54
N VAL A 386 14.17 -6.64 -14.60
CA VAL A 386 13.31 -6.09 -13.56
C VAL A 386 13.00 -4.62 -13.87
N ARG A 387 11.73 -4.25 -13.80
CA ARG A 387 11.26 -2.87 -13.98
C ARG A 387 11.65 -2.01 -12.77
N PRO A 388 11.68 -0.67 -12.91
CA PRO A 388 11.97 0.25 -11.79
C PRO A 388 11.04 0.08 -10.58
N ASP A 389 9.81 -0.43 -10.79
CA ASP A 389 8.84 -0.73 -9.74
C ASP A 389 9.01 -2.13 -9.08
N GLY A 390 10.08 -2.86 -9.42
CA GLY A 390 10.41 -4.15 -8.83
C GLY A 390 9.70 -5.36 -9.45
N TYR A 391 8.88 -5.16 -10.49
CA TYR A 391 8.24 -6.27 -11.19
C TYR A 391 9.10 -6.80 -12.33
N VAL A 392 9.09 -8.11 -12.52
CA VAL A 392 9.86 -8.79 -13.57
C VAL A 392 9.16 -8.58 -14.91
N ALA A 393 9.80 -7.84 -15.83
CA ALA A 393 9.32 -7.66 -17.18
C ALA A 393 9.57 -8.88 -18.06
N TRP A 394 10.71 -9.55 -17.82
CA TRP A 394 11.12 -10.75 -18.57
C TRP A 394 12.02 -11.63 -17.69
N ALA A 395 11.95 -12.93 -17.91
CA ALA A 395 12.84 -13.90 -17.27
C ALA A 395 13.08 -15.10 -18.18
N SER A 396 14.21 -15.76 -17.98
CA SER A 396 14.56 -17.01 -18.66
C SER A 396 15.17 -18.01 -17.67
N SER A 397 14.87 -19.30 -17.85
CA SER A 397 15.57 -20.41 -17.16
C SER A 397 16.58 -21.10 -18.08
N SER A 398 16.74 -20.64 -19.32
CA SER A 398 17.69 -21.21 -20.26
C SER A 398 19.14 -20.82 -19.89
N PRO A 399 20.11 -21.71 -19.93
CA PRO A 399 21.53 -21.35 -19.83
C PRO A 399 21.99 -20.43 -20.98
N LYS A 400 21.23 -20.41 -22.07
CA LYS A 400 21.40 -19.48 -23.21
C LYS A 400 20.07 -18.81 -23.51
N PRO A 401 19.78 -17.71 -22.82
CA PRO A 401 18.54 -16.96 -23.00
C PRO A 401 18.39 -16.38 -24.43
N GLU A 402 17.15 -16.28 -24.87
CA GLU A 402 16.81 -15.69 -26.18
C GLU A 402 16.98 -14.16 -26.14
N VAL A 403 18.06 -13.68 -26.72
CA VAL A 403 18.45 -12.25 -26.72
C VAL A 403 17.44 -11.39 -27.46
N ASP A 404 16.88 -11.88 -28.58
CA ASP A 404 15.88 -11.15 -29.36
C ASP A 404 14.57 -10.91 -28.61
N GLU A 405 14.22 -11.85 -27.71
CA GLU A 405 13.08 -11.65 -26.81
C GLU A 405 13.38 -10.55 -25.78
N LEU A 406 14.56 -10.56 -25.16
CA LEU A 406 15.00 -9.53 -24.24
C LEU A 406 15.02 -8.14 -24.91
N ARG A 407 15.55 -8.04 -26.12
CA ARG A 407 15.57 -6.77 -26.89
C ARG A 407 14.17 -6.25 -27.17
N ARG A 408 13.23 -7.12 -27.58
CA ARG A 408 11.83 -6.73 -27.76
C ARG A 408 11.20 -6.18 -26.48
N VAL A 409 11.47 -6.80 -25.35
CA VAL A 409 10.96 -6.34 -24.05
C VAL A 409 11.59 -5.02 -23.61
N LEU A 410 12.89 -4.82 -23.87
CA LEU A 410 13.60 -3.54 -23.63
C LEU A 410 13.00 -2.41 -24.49
N ALA A 411 12.72 -2.68 -25.76
CA ALA A 411 12.08 -1.70 -26.63
C ALA A 411 10.64 -1.39 -26.18
N GLN A 412 9.85 -2.41 -25.89
CA GLN A 412 8.45 -2.28 -25.50
C GLN A 412 8.25 -1.47 -24.20
N TRP A 413 9.01 -1.79 -23.15
CA TRP A 413 8.80 -1.19 -21.83
C TRP A 413 9.62 0.08 -21.59
N PHE A 414 10.78 0.21 -22.23
CA PHE A 414 11.73 1.26 -21.91
C PHE A 414 12.14 2.11 -23.11
N GLY A 415 11.59 1.83 -24.30
CA GLY A 415 11.99 2.51 -25.53
C GLY A 415 13.50 2.35 -25.82
N ILE A 416 14.08 1.21 -25.45
CA ILE A 416 15.49 0.90 -25.64
C ILE A 416 15.62 -0.01 -26.85
N GLU A 417 15.98 0.56 -27.99
CA GLU A 417 16.35 -0.18 -29.18
C GLU A 417 17.82 -0.58 -29.02
N ALA A 418 18.10 -1.87 -28.81
CA ALA A 418 19.44 -2.42 -28.81
C ALA A 418 19.83 -2.76 -30.26
N ALA A 419 21.04 -2.36 -30.66
CA ALA A 419 21.58 -2.56 -32.01
C ALA A 419 21.78 -4.04 -32.38
#